data_9de597c26ae57ddf9e2a456e6d31dc94
#
_entry.id   9de597c26ae57ddf9e2a456e6d31dc94
#
_cell.length_a   1.000
_cell.length_b   1.000
_cell.length_c   1.000
_cell.angle_alpha   90.00
_cell.angle_beta   90.00
_cell.angle_gamma   90.00
#
_symmetry.space_group_name_H-M   'P 1'
#
loop_
_entity.id
_entity.type
_entity.pdbx_description
1 polymer ?
#
loop_
_entity_poly.entity_id
_entity_poly.type
_entity_poly.pdbx_seq_one_letter_code
_entity_poly.pdbx_strand_id
1 'polypeptide(L)'
;RTQTTVNVNGHVYDVTTSTVSGKNAFNSFSNFDVYKGTTVNLYLPGSTLNLINLVRDGKTNIDGILNSIKNGKIGGNVFILNPHGIAIGKSGVVNVGSLMLSTPNKEFMDQVIGQDGSISELATKSVLAGDLPINPAGVISVKGKIKALDSVAVRAGGVVNAGEILANLKPTQAS
;
A
#
# COMPACT_ATOMS: atom_id res chain seq x y z
N ARG A 1 11.83 -7.79 9.60
CA ARG A 1 10.61 -8.03 10.37
C ARG A 1 9.60 -8.90 9.66
N THR A 2 9.48 -8.80 8.34
CA THR A 2 8.59 -9.64 7.54
C THR A 2 9.41 -10.53 6.62
N GLN A 3 8.80 -11.64 6.20
CA GLN A 3 9.40 -12.56 5.21
C GLN A 3 9.04 -12.08 3.82
N THR A 4 9.55 -10.91 3.47
CA THR A 4 9.33 -10.26 2.18
C THR A 4 10.46 -10.58 1.24
N THR A 5 10.13 -11.00 0.02
CA THR A 5 11.10 -11.32 -1.04
C THR A 5 10.85 -10.43 -2.24
N VAL A 6 11.92 -9.88 -2.81
CA VAL A 6 11.85 -9.08 -4.02
C VAL A 6 12.65 -9.79 -5.12
N ASN A 7 11.97 -10.15 -6.19
CA ASN A 7 12.59 -10.71 -7.38
C ASN A 7 12.58 -9.68 -8.50
N VAL A 8 13.75 -9.41 -9.06
CA VAL A 8 13.93 -8.41 -10.10
C VAL A 8 14.19 -9.10 -11.44
N ASN A 9 13.38 -8.75 -12.43
CA ASN A 9 13.54 -9.21 -13.80
C ASN A 9 13.44 -8.00 -14.73
N GLY A 10 14.61 -7.46 -15.13
CA GLY A 10 14.66 -6.23 -15.89
C GLY A 10 14.09 -5.07 -15.11
N HIS A 11 13.04 -4.45 -15.65
CA HIS A 11 12.35 -3.33 -15.01
C HIS A 11 11.13 -3.75 -14.21
N VAL A 12 10.95 -5.03 -13.95
CA VAL A 12 9.83 -5.57 -13.19
C VAL A 12 10.32 -6.12 -11.86
N TYR A 13 9.71 -5.64 -10.78
CA TYR A 13 10.01 -6.03 -9.42
C TYR A 13 8.81 -6.76 -8.85
N ASP A 14 8.96 -8.05 -8.57
CA ASP A 14 7.91 -8.87 -7.98
C ASP A 14 8.15 -8.98 -6.48
N VAL A 15 7.20 -8.50 -5.70
CA VAL A 15 7.26 -8.49 -4.23
C VAL A 15 6.28 -9.52 -3.69
N THR A 16 6.81 -10.49 -2.97
CA THR A 16 6.02 -11.54 -2.33
C THR A 16 6.28 -11.54 -0.83
N THR A 17 5.34 -12.06 -0.07
CA THR A 17 5.48 -12.21 1.37
C THR A 17 4.88 -13.51 1.86
N SER A 18 5.49 -14.09 2.89
CA SER A 18 4.92 -15.22 3.63
C SER A 18 4.52 -14.82 5.06
N THR A 19 4.62 -13.55 5.41
CA THR A 19 4.15 -13.05 6.70
C THR A 19 2.65 -12.83 6.62
N VAL A 20 1.89 -13.75 7.20
CA VAL A 20 0.43 -13.79 7.10
C VAL A 20 -0.18 -14.02 8.48
N SER A 21 -1.25 -13.32 8.76
CA SER A 21 -2.09 -13.53 9.94
C SER A 21 -3.55 -13.46 9.50
N GLY A 22 -4.24 -14.60 9.50
CA GLY A 22 -5.62 -14.68 9.01
C GLY A 22 -5.72 -14.27 7.54
N LYS A 23 -6.51 -13.26 7.25
CA LYS A 23 -6.70 -12.73 5.90
C LYS A 23 -5.72 -11.62 5.55
N ASN A 24 -4.76 -11.33 6.42
CA ASN A 24 -3.85 -10.19 6.28
C ASN A 24 -2.44 -10.66 5.97
N ALA A 25 -1.84 -10.11 4.94
CA ALA A 25 -0.44 -10.27 4.59
C ALA A 25 0.31 -8.97 4.84
N PHE A 26 1.59 -9.06 5.16
CA PHE A 26 2.38 -7.91 5.58
C PHE A 26 3.72 -7.86 4.87
N ASN A 27 4.07 -6.67 4.40
CA ASN A 27 5.43 -6.30 4.01
C ASN A 27 5.93 -5.18 4.91
N SER A 28 7.21 -5.20 5.21
CA SER A 28 7.88 -4.13 5.94
C SER A 28 9.11 -3.69 5.15
N PHE A 29 9.20 -2.40 4.87
CA PHE A 29 10.29 -1.81 4.10
C PHE A 29 10.94 -0.69 4.87
N SER A 30 12.26 -0.55 4.72
CA SER A 30 12.93 0.69 5.14
C SER A 30 12.53 1.82 4.20
N ASN A 31 12.61 1.58 2.91
CA ASN A 31 12.21 2.51 1.85
C ASN A 31 11.40 1.76 0.80
N PHE A 32 10.44 2.44 0.22
CA PHE A 32 9.63 1.90 -0.86
C PHE A 32 9.41 2.97 -1.91
N ASP A 33 10.04 2.79 -3.06
CA ASP A 33 9.93 3.70 -4.19
C ASP A 33 9.70 2.91 -5.47
N VAL A 34 8.94 3.49 -6.39
CA VAL A 34 8.74 2.93 -7.72
C VAL A 34 9.24 3.94 -8.73
N TYR A 35 10.40 3.66 -9.32
CA TYR A 35 11.04 4.57 -10.25
C TYR A 35 10.34 4.60 -11.60
N LYS A 36 10.40 5.76 -12.26
CA LYS A 36 9.87 5.92 -13.61
C LYS A 36 10.46 4.86 -14.54
N GLY A 37 9.59 4.23 -15.34
CA GLY A 37 10.00 3.16 -16.24
C GLY A 37 10.07 1.79 -15.60
N THR A 38 9.76 1.67 -14.30
CA THR A 38 9.72 0.38 -13.61
C THR A 38 8.29 0.01 -13.23
N THR A 39 8.07 -1.29 -13.06
CA THR A 39 6.83 -1.85 -12.57
C THR A 39 7.10 -2.64 -11.31
N VAL A 40 6.34 -2.38 -10.26
CA VAL A 40 6.37 -3.15 -9.03
C VAL A 40 5.04 -3.89 -8.92
N ASN A 41 5.10 -5.20 -8.77
CA ASN A 41 3.94 -6.05 -8.53
C ASN A 41 3.96 -6.52 -7.09
N LEU A 42 2.93 -6.15 -6.33
CA LEU A 42 2.71 -6.61 -4.97
C LEU A 42 1.73 -7.78 -5.00
N TYR A 43 2.18 -8.94 -4.56
CA TYR A 43 1.35 -10.16 -4.59
C TYR A 43 0.71 -10.42 -3.24
N LEU A 44 -0.59 -10.69 -3.26
CA LEU A 44 -1.32 -11.19 -2.10
C LEU A 44 -1.23 -12.72 -2.09
N PRO A 45 -0.63 -13.33 -1.06
CA PRO A 45 -0.47 -14.78 -1.03
C PRO A 45 -1.77 -15.50 -0.68
N GLY A 46 -1.97 -16.68 -1.26
CA GLY A 46 -3.05 -17.59 -0.91
C GLY A 46 -4.43 -16.93 -0.90
N SER A 47 -5.14 -17.12 0.20
CA SER A 47 -6.50 -16.59 0.39
C SER A 47 -6.54 -15.26 1.14
N THR A 48 -5.41 -14.56 1.25
CA THR A 48 -5.40 -13.25 1.90
C THR A 48 -6.19 -12.23 1.10
N LEU A 49 -6.83 -11.32 1.81
CA LEU A 49 -7.66 -10.25 1.23
C LEU A 49 -6.96 -8.90 1.30
N ASN A 50 -6.10 -8.73 2.31
CA ASN A 50 -5.48 -7.45 2.64
C ASN A 50 -3.97 -7.57 2.62
N LEU A 51 -3.30 -6.58 2.02
CA LEU A 51 -1.85 -6.48 2.02
C LEU A 51 -1.46 -5.16 2.68
N ILE A 52 -0.82 -5.26 3.83
CA ILE A 52 -0.42 -4.09 4.63
C ILE A 52 1.08 -3.89 4.44
N ASN A 53 1.44 -2.74 3.87
CA ASN A 53 2.82 -2.38 3.59
C ASN A 53 3.26 -1.27 4.54
N LEU A 54 4.23 -1.56 5.38
CA LEU A 54 4.79 -0.61 6.35
C LEU A 54 6.10 -0.08 5.80
N VAL A 55 6.21 1.23 5.64
CA VAL A 55 7.45 1.89 5.18
C VAL A 55 7.95 2.82 6.28
N ARG A 56 9.21 2.66 6.71
CA ARG A 56 9.68 3.22 7.97
C ARG A 56 10.60 4.44 7.87
N ASP A 57 11.49 4.48 6.87
CA ASP A 57 12.62 5.40 6.96
C ASP A 57 12.50 6.61 6.04
N GLY A 58 11.95 6.49 4.86
CA GLY A 58 11.88 7.61 3.94
C GLY A 58 10.52 7.73 3.27
N LYS A 59 10.24 8.91 2.74
CA LYS A 59 9.05 9.18 1.95
C LYS A 59 8.98 8.22 0.76
N THR A 60 7.79 7.75 0.43
CA THR A 60 7.54 6.91 -0.73
C THR A 60 7.23 7.77 -1.95
N ASN A 61 7.96 7.53 -3.05
CA ASN A 61 7.70 8.16 -4.34
C ASN A 61 7.33 7.09 -5.36
N ILE A 62 6.17 7.24 -5.99
CA ILE A 62 5.69 6.32 -7.01
C ILE A 62 5.63 7.07 -8.33
N ASP A 63 6.63 6.83 -9.19
CA ASP A 63 6.77 7.46 -10.50
C ASP A 63 6.67 6.45 -11.65
N GLY A 64 6.62 5.17 -11.32
CA GLY A 64 6.39 4.07 -12.25
C GLY A 64 5.02 3.44 -12.01
N ILE A 65 4.90 2.17 -12.32
CA ILE A 65 3.65 1.41 -12.23
C ILE A 65 3.68 0.53 -10.97
N LEU A 66 2.67 0.65 -10.13
CA LEU A 66 2.47 -0.19 -8.96
C LEU A 66 1.18 -0.96 -9.11
N ASN A 67 1.29 -2.29 -9.12
CA ASN A 67 0.14 -3.18 -9.23
C ASN A 67 0.00 -4.02 -7.97
N SER A 68 -1.22 -4.35 -7.58
CA SER A 68 -1.48 -5.46 -6.67
C SER A 68 -2.08 -6.63 -7.43
N ILE A 69 -1.57 -7.82 -7.15
CA ILE A 69 -1.93 -9.04 -7.87
C ILE A 69 -2.50 -10.05 -6.88
N LYS A 70 -3.70 -10.50 -7.18
CA LYS A 70 -4.38 -11.56 -6.43
C LYS A 70 -4.97 -12.54 -7.42
N ASN A 71 -4.59 -13.82 -7.29
CA ASN A 71 -5.03 -14.86 -8.21
C ASN A 71 -4.75 -14.52 -9.69
N GLY A 72 -3.58 -13.97 -9.97
CA GLY A 72 -3.13 -13.64 -11.31
C GLY A 72 -3.77 -12.40 -11.94
N LYS A 73 -4.56 -11.63 -11.18
CA LYS A 73 -5.27 -10.44 -11.67
C LYS A 73 -5.02 -9.26 -10.74
N ILE A 74 -5.24 -8.05 -11.24
CA ILE A 74 -5.30 -6.86 -10.37
C ILE A 74 -6.38 -7.12 -9.31
N GLY A 75 -6.04 -7.00 -8.06
CA GLY A 75 -6.97 -7.24 -6.96
C GLY A 75 -6.32 -7.12 -5.60
N GLY A 76 -7.13 -7.28 -4.57
CA GLY A 76 -6.73 -7.20 -3.19
C GLY A 76 -6.81 -5.79 -2.62
N ASN A 77 -6.97 -5.72 -1.31
CA ASN A 77 -7.00 -4.46 -0.58
C ASN A 77 -5.58 -4.12 -0.15
N VAL A 78 -5.04 -3.02 -0.68
CA VAL A 78 -3.67 -2.60 -0.43
C VAL A 78 -3.66 -1.41 0.52
N PHE A 79 -2.83 -1.51 1.55
CA PHE A 79 -2.60 -0.46 2.54
C PHE A 79 -1.12 -0.08 2.46
N ILE A 80 -0.84 1.21 2.32
CA ILE A 80 0.53 1.73 2.37
C ILE A 80 0.59 2.74 3.51
N LEU A 81 1.37 2.42 4.53
CA LEU A 81 1.54 3.23 5.72
C LEU A 81 2.97 3.78 5.72
N ASN A 82 3.09 5.10 5.62
CA ASN A 82 4.39 5.76 5.65
C ASN A 82 4.29 7.09 6.40
N PRO A 83 4.86 7.18 7.63
CA PRO A 83 4.82 8.42 8.41
C PRO A 83 5.45 9.62 7.72
N HIS A 84 6.37 9.39 6.80
CA HIS A 84 7.12 10.44 6.10
C HIS A 84 6.41 11.01 4.88
N GLY A 85 5.30 10.41 4.48
CA GLY A 85 4.55 10.86 3.32
C GLY A 85 4.63 9.92 2.13
N ILE A 86 3.73 10.15 1.18
CA ILE A 86 3.62 9.37 -0.06
C ILE A 86 3.34 10.35 -1.19
N ALA A 87 4.11 10.26 -2.26
CA ALA A 87 3.89 11.06 -3.47
C ALA A 87 3.73 10.15 -4.67
N ILE A 88 2.60 10.26 -5.37
CA ILE A 88 2.40 9.63 -6.66
C ILE A 88 2.66 10.70 -7.70
N GLY A 89 3.81 10.60 -8.39
CA GLY A 89 4.24 11.57 -9.39
C GLY A 89 3.42 11.50 -10.67
N LYS A 90 3.64 12.45 -11.57
CA LYS A 90 2.86 12.56 -12.81
C LYS A 90 2.88 11.31 -13.68
N SER A 91 3.99 10.59 -13.69
CA SER A 91 4.13 9.33 -14.44
C SER A 91 3.73 8.10 -13.63
N GLY A 92 3.36 8.28 -12.36
CA GLY A 92 2.96 7.18 -11.49
C GLY A 92 1.55 6.68 -11.83
N VAL A 93 1.40 5.36 -11.81
CA VAL A 93 0.10 4.69 -11.99
C VAL A 93 0.00 3.57 -10.97
N VAL A 94 -1.08 3.58 -10.21
CA VAL A 94 -1.37 2.55 -9.21
C VAL A 94 -2.62 1.79 -9.62
N ASN A 95 -2.50 0.47 -9.77
CA ASN A 95 -3.61 -0.41 -10.14
C ASN A 95 -3.83 -1.42 -9.01
N VAL A 96 -4.99 -1.38 -8.37
CA VAL A 96 -5.29 -2.17 -7.17
C VAL A 96 -6.76 -2.60 -7.14
N GLY A 97 -7.08 -3.51 -6.22
CA GLY A 97 -8.48 -3.75 -5.87
C GLY A 97 -9.04 -2.58 -5.08
N SER A 98 -8.49 -2.33 -3.91
CA SER A 98 -8.74 -1.14 -3.11
C SER A 98 -7.42 -0.58 -2.60
N LEU A 99 -7.37 0.72 -2.33
CA LEU A 99 -6.17 1.37 -1.83
C LEU A 99 -6.50 2.24 -0.62
N MET A 100 -5.70 2.10 0.43
CA MET A 100 -5.68 3.05 1.53
C MET A 100 -4.24 3.54 1.72
N LEU A 101 -4.03 4.84 1.55
CA LEU A 101 -2.76 5.50 1.79
C LEU A 101 -2.86 6.26 3.12
N SER A 102 -1.87 6.12 3.98
CA SER A 102 -1.87 6.86 5.23
C SER A 102 -0.48 7.28 5.69
N THR A 103 -0.45 8.35 6.48
CA THR A 103 0.75 8.83 7.17
C THR A 103 0.53 8.70 8.67
N PRO A 104 0.63 7.47 9.23
CA PRO A 104 0.42 7.29 10.67
C PRO A 104 1.59 7.86 11.46
N ASN A 105 1.39 8.03 12.76
CA ASN A 105 2.51 8.31 13.67
C ASN A 105 3.53 7.19 13.59
N LYS A 106 4.80 7.54 13.70
CA LYS A 106 5.90 6.58 13.62
C LYS A 106 5.76 5.46 14.66
N GLU A 107 5.33 5.78 15.86
CA GLU A 107 5.17 4.82 16.96
C GLU A 107 4.11 3.77 16.65
N PHE A 108 3.06 4.14 15.91
CA PHE A 108 2.01 3.21 15.54
C PHE A 108 2.52 2.07 14.66
N MET A 109 3.52 2.34 13.84
CA MET A 109 4.13 1.33 12.97
C MET A 109 4.66 0.14 13.78
N ASP A 110 5.27 0.41 14.94
CA ASP A 110 5.80 -0.62 15.82
C ASP A 110 4.71 -1.34 16.61
N GLN A 111 3.52 -0.76 16.70
CA GLN A 111 2.36 -1.45 17.26
C GLN A 111 1.78 -2.49 16.30
N VAL A 112 1.81 -2.22 15.01
CA VAL A 112 1.31 -3.18 14.00
C VAL A 112 2.21 -4.41 13.95
N ILE A 113 3.52 -4.18 13.76
CA ILE A 113 4.53 -5.24 13.81
C ILE A 113 5.60 -4.79 14.79
N GLY A 114 5.75 -5.55 15.88
CA GLY A 114 6.75 -5.30 16.90
C GLY A 114 8.17 -5.55 16.39
N GLN A 115 9.15 -5.13 17.17
CA GLN A 115 10.57 -5.35 16.83
C GLN A 115 10.94 -6.83 16.83
N ASP A 116 10.20 -7.64 17.56
CA ASP A 116 10.36 -9.10 17.59
C ASP A 116 9.63 -9.79 16.42
N GLY A 117 8.98 -9.04 15.56
CA GLY A 117 8.21 -9.56 14.43
C GLY A 117 6.79 -9.97 14.77
N SER A 118 6.34 -9.76 16.01
CA SER A 118 4.97 -10.08 16.41
C SER A 118 3.96 -9.15 15.74
N ILE A 119 2.80 -9.70 15.35
CA ILE A 119 1.72 -8.97 14.71
C ILE A 119 0.63 -8.72 15.74
N SER A 120 0.19 -7.45 15.85
CA SER A 120 -0.92 -7.08 16.72
C SER A 120 -2.24 -7.15 15.95
N GLU A 121 -3.16 -8.00 16.39
CA GLU A 121 -4.51 -8.04 15.81
C GLU A 121 -5.27 -6.73 16.02
N LEU A 122 -5.12 -6.12 17.19
CA LEU A 122 -5.81 -4.89 17.53
C LEU A 122 -5.36 -3.72 16.63
N ALA A 123 -4.05 -3.54 16.51
CA ALA A 123 -3.50 -2.49 15.64
C ALA A 123 -3.83 -2.76 14.17
N THR A 124 -3.82 -4.02 13.74
CA THR A 124 -4.21 -4.40 12.38
C THR A 124 -5.66 -4.03 12.10
N LYS A 125 -6.58 -4.29 13.03
CA LYS A 125 -7.97 -3.88 12.88
C LYS A 125 -8.12 -2.37 12.71
N SER A 126 -7.33 -1.59 13.44
CA SER A 126 -7.32 -0.13 13.31
C SER A 126 -6.87 0.29 11.91
N VAL A 127 -5.85 -0.36 11.36
CA VAL A 127 -5.41 -0.11 9.98
C VAL A 127 -6.53 -0.40 8.99
N LEU A 128 -7.15 -1.58 9.10
CA LEU A 128 -8.22 -1.99 8.18
C LEU A 128 -9.42 -1.06 8.22
N ALA A 129 -9.73 -0.51 9.39
CA ALA A 129 -10.82 0.43 9.58
C ALA A 129 -10.47 1.87 9.18
N GLY A 130 -9.20 2.16 8.89
CA GLY A 130 -8.74 3.51 8.65
C GLY A 130 -8.73 4.39 9.91
N ASP A 131 -8.77 3.76 11.08
CA ASP A 131 -8.81 4.43 12.39
C ASP A 131 -7.44 4.28 13.06
N LEU A 132 -6.51 5.13 12.64
CA LEU A 132 -5.13 5.08 13.13
C LEU A 132 -4.64 6.50 13.42
N PRO A 133 -3.72 6.66 14.39
CA PRO A 133 -3.19 7.98 14.73
C PRO A 133 -2.36 8.54 13.57
N ILE A 134 -2.69 9.74 13.14
CA ILE A 134 -2.09 10.39 11.98
C ILE A 134 -0.98 11.34 12.41
N ASN A 135 0.15 11.29 11.69
CA ASN A 135 1.20 12.29 11.77
C ASN A 135 0.71 13.56 11.08
N PRO A 136 0.48 14.66 11.82
CA PRO A 136 -0.05 15.89 11.21
C PRO A 136 0.90 16.54 10.20
N ALA A 137 2.19 16.20 10.24
CA ALA A 137 3.19 16.70 9.29
C ALA A 137 3.30 15.82 8.03
N GLY A 138 2.66 14.65 8.02
CA GLY A 138 2.68 13.75 6.86
C GLY A 138 1.80 14.26 5.73
N VAL A 139 2.33 14.27 4.51
CA VAL A 139 1.60 14.72 3.32
C VAL A 139 1.53 13.61 2.30
N ILE A 140 0.35 13.44 1.72
CA ILE A 140 0.12 12.56 0.59
C ILE A 140 -0.25 13.43 -0.61
N SER A 141 0.51 13.32 -1.69
CA SER A 141 0.23 14.04 -2.92
C SER A 141 -0.01 13.08 -4.07
N VAL A 142 -1.01 13.38 -4.88
CA VAL A 142 -1.34 12.60 -6.08
C VAL A 142 -1.29 13.53 -7.27
N LYS A 143 -0.33 13.28 -8.17
CA LYS A 143 -0.20 13.99 -9.45
C LYS A 143 -0.37 13.04 -10.63
N GLY A 144 -0.24 11.74 -10.38
CA GLY A 144 -0.43 10.68 -11.35
C GLY A 144 -1.84 10.10 -11.29
N LYS A 145 -1.94 8.79 -11.46
CA LYS A 145 -3.22 8.09 -11.53
C LYS A 145 -3.31 6.98 -10.50
N ILE A 146 -4.46 6.89 -9.84
CA ILE A 146 -4.84 5.74 -9.02
C ILE A 146 -6.08 5.14 -9.67
N LYS A 147 -6.01 3.83 -9.94
CA LYS A 147 -7.12 3.06 -10.52
C LYS A 147 -7.45 1.92 -9.58
N ALA A 148 -8.62 1.95 -8.98
CA ALA A 148 -9.08 0.94 -8.03
C ALA A 148 -10.37 0.29 -8.53
N LEU A 149 -10.44 -1.04 -8.41
CA LEU A 149 -11.67 -1.77 -8.74
C LEU A 149 -12.81 -1.39 -7.79
N ASP A 150 -12.48 -1.16 -6.52
CA ASP A 150 -13.44 -0.81 -5.49
C ASP A 150 -13.19 0.62 -4.97
N SER A 151 -12.49 0.79 -3.88
CA SER A 151 -12.41 2.07 -3.18
C SER A 151 -10.99 2.60 -3.01
N VAL A 152 -10.89 3.90 -2.81
CA VAL A 152 -9.65 4.60 -2.45
C VAL A 152 -9.91 5.46 -1.23
N ALA A 153 -9.05 5.34 -0.23
CA ALA A 153 -9.09 6.17 0.97
C ALA A 153 -7.71 6.75 1.25
N VAL A 154 -7.69 7.97 1.75
CA VAL A 154 -6.45 8.67 2.12
C VAL A 154 -6.61 9.23 3.52
N ARG A 155 -5.63 8.94 4.39
CA ARG A 155 -5.60 9.38 5.78
C ARG A 155 -4.23 10.01 6.08
N ALA A 156 -4.14 11.32 6.02
CA ALA A 156 -2.86 12.02 6.18
C ALA A 156 -3.06 13.35 6.89
N GLY A 157 -1.95 13.95 7.34
CA GLY A 157 -1.95 15.30 7.88
C GLY A 157 -2.34 16.32 6.83
N GLY A 158 -1.83 16.17 5.60
CA GLY A 158 -2.22 16.99 4.45
C GLY A 158 -2.40 16.12 3.21
N VAL A 159 -3.35 16.49 2.36
CA VAL A 159 -3.62 15.78 1.10
C VAL A 159 -3.69 16.79 -0.03
N VAL A 160 -2.94 16.52 -1.10
CA VAL A 160 -2.98 17.31 -2.34
C VAL A 160 -3.34 16.36 -3.48
N ASN A 161 -4.43 16.62 -4.18
CA ASN A 161 -4.78 15.85 -5.36
C ASN A 161 -4.81 16.78 -6.58
N ALA A 162 -3.80 16.66 -7.42
CA ALA A 162 -3.69 17.33 -8.70
C ALA A 162 -3.65 16.33 -9.86
N GLY A 163 -3.94 15.06 -9.57
CA GLY A 163 -3.95 13.98 -10.53
C GLY A 163 -5.35 13.41 -10.76
N GLU A 164 -5.43 12.11 -10.93
CA GLU A 164 -6.66 11.41 -11.22
C GLU A 164 -6.82 10.21 -10.31
N ILE A 165 -7.94 10.15 -9.61
CA ILE A 165 -8.30 9.02 -8.76
C ILE A 165 -9.58 8.42 -9.32
N LEU A 166 -9.47 7.19 -9.85
CA LEU A 166 -10.60 6.45 -10.40
C LEU A 166 -10.87 5.26 -9.48
N ALA A 167 -12.06 5.25 -8.91
CA ALA A 167 -12.52 4.18 -8.04
C ALA A 167 -13.75 3.50 -8.66
N ASN A 168 -14.12 2.35 -8.08
CA ASN A 168 -15.31 1.61 -8.50
C ASN A 168 -15.27 1.25 -10.00
N LEU A 169 -14.10 0.83 -10.47
CA LEU A 169 -13.89 0.42 -11.86
C LEU A 169 -14.38 -1.01 -12.13
N LYS A 170 -14.74 -1.73 -11.07
CA LYS A 170 -15.27 -3.08 -11.16
C LYS A 170 -16.61 -3.04 -11.92
N PRO A 171 -16.82 -3.91 -12.92
CA PRO A 171 -18.07 -3.93 -13.65
C PRO A 171 -19.25 -4.16 -12.72
N THR A 172 -20.35 -3.38 -12.91
CA THR A 172 -21.59 -3.59 -12.18
C THR A 172 -22.27 -4.82 -12.77
N GLN A 173 -22.64 -5.75 -11.90
CA GLN A 173 -23.45 -6.87 -12.36
C GLN A 173 -24.88 -6.40 -12.61
N ALA A 174 -25.39 -6.72 -13.77
CA ALA A 174 -26.80 -6.52 -14.05
C ALA A 174 -27.62 -7.43 -13.14
N SER A 175 -28.56 -6.87 -12.43
CA SER A 175 -29.47 -7.63 -11.57
C SER A 175 -30.62 -8.22 -12.39
#